data_4acb63a213137b1058c2244c162db557
#
_entry.id   4acb63a213137b1058c2244c162db557
#
_cell.length_a   1.000
_cell.length_b   1.000
_cell.length_c   1.000
_cell.angle_alpha   90.00
_cell.angle_beta   90.00
_cell.angle_gamma   90.00
#
_symmetry.space_group_name_H-M   'P 1'
#
loop_
_entity.id
_entity.type
_entity.pdbx_description
1 polymer ?
#
loop_
_entity_poly.entity_id
_entity_poly.type
_entity_poly.pdbx_seq_one_letter_code
_entity_poly.pdbx_strand_id
1 'polypeptide(L)'
;MGIKTYKAYTPSRRNMTGSDFAEVTKKTPEKSLLAKNKKTAGRNNQGKITVRHHGGGNKQKYRIIDFKRNSKDGIVATVVGIEYDPNRSANIALLSYADGSKAYILAPNGLTDGMKVMSGAEAEARVGNCLPLSAIPVGSEIHAIELKPGKGAQLVRSAGNAAQLMAREGKYATLRLPSGEMRMVPNECRATIGVVGNGDHNLINLGKAGRKRHMGIRPTVRGSVMNPNDHPHGGGEGRAPIGRSGPSTPWGKPALGLKTRNKKKLSNKLIVRRRDGRAIK
;
A
#
# COMPACT_ATOMS: atom_id res chain seq x y z
N MET A 1 -7.25 9.71 -15.39
CA MET A 1 -7.14 10.37 -14.08
C MET A 1 -6.49 11.70 -14.26
N GLY A 2 -6.89 12.71 -13.50
CA GLY A 2 -6.38 14.06 -13.63
C GLY A 2 -5.57 14.50 -12.42
N ILE A 3 -4.44 15.15 -12.71
CA ILE A 3 -3.67 15.85 -11.69
C ILE A 3 -4.06 17.32 -11.77
N LYS A 4 -4.64 17.84 -10.69
CA LYS A 4 -4.93 19.26 -10.56
C LYS A 4 -3.65 20.04 -10.28
N THR A 5 -3.34 21.02 -11.11
CA THR A 5 -2.29 22.01 -10.88
C THR A 5 -2.85 23.26 -10.20
N TYR A 6 -2.01 24.03 -9.55
CA TYR A 6 -2.40 25.27 -8.87
C TYR A 6 -1.66 26.46 -9.49
N LYS A 7 -2.34 27.62 -9.54
CA LYS A 7 -1.70 28.89 -9.96
C LYS A 7 -0.55 29.26 -9.00
N ALA A 8 0.54 29.76 -9.53
CA ALA A 8 1.80 30.02 -8.84
C ALA A 8 1.79 31.34 -8.00
N TYR A 9 0.77 31.57 -7.17
CA TYR A 9 0.68 32.79 -6.35
C TYR A 9 1.73 32.84 -5.22
N THR A 10 2.22 31.70 -4.77
CA THR A 10 3.22 31.62 -3.69
C THR A 10 4.28 30.57 -4.04
N PRO A 11 5.51 30.64 -3.44
CA PRO A 11 6.54 29.62 -3.68
C PRO A 11 6.03 28.19 -3.43
N SER A 12 5.19 27.98 -2.42
CA SER A 12 4.61 26.67 -2.12
C SER A 12 3.66 26.17 -3.22
N ARG A 13 2.88 27.06 -3.82
CA ARG A 13 1.91 26.70 -4.87
C ARG A 13 2.51 26.49 -6.23
N ARG A 14 3.69 27.04 -6.51
CA ARG A 14 4.37 26.95 -7.80
C ARG A 14 4.48 25.51 -8.30
N ASN A 15 4.89 24.60 -7.44
CA ASN A 15 5.11 23.19 -7.76
C ASN A 15 4.07 22.27 -7.11
N MET A 16 3.02 22.81 -6.49
CA MET A 16 2.00 22.02 -5.82
C MET A 16 1.05 21.40 -6.85
N THR A 17 0.77 20.13 -6.68
CA THR A 17 -0.29 19.43 -7.41
C THR A 17 -1.21 18.68 -6.45
N GLY A 18 -2.32 18.20 -6.94
CA GLY A 18 -3.28 17.42 -6.15
C GLY A 18 -4.07 16.48 -7.04
N SER A 19 -4.77 15.53 -6.44
CA SER A 19 -5.76 14.73 -7.16
C SER A 19 -6.96 15.61 -7.51
N ASP A 20 -7.55 15.39 -8.67
CA ASP A 20 -8.83 15.98 -9.08
C ASP A 20 -10.03 15.23 -8.49
N PHE A 21 -9.79 14.04 -7.92
CA PHE A 21 -10.82 13.14 -7.37
C PHE A 21 -11.90 12.72 -8.38
N ALA A 22 -11.60 12.72 -9.68
CA ALA A 22 -12.57 12.39 -10.74
C ALA A 22 -13.17 10.98 -10.59
N GLU A 23 -12.41 10.01 -10.03
CA GLU A 23 -12.91 8.65 -9.78
C GLU A 23 -13.84 8.55 -8.55
N VAL A 24 -13.83 9.56 -7.67
CA VAL A 24 -14.58 9.50 -6.41
C VAL A 24 -16.01 9.96 -6.65
N THR A 25 -16.95 9.02 -6.60
CA THR A 25 -18.38 9.26 -6.83
C THR A 25 -19.12 9.55 -5.53
N LYS A 26 -18.68 8.95 -4.41
CA LYS A 26 -19.31 9.09 -3.10
C LYS A 26 -18.38 9.77 -2.10
N LYS A 27 -18.85 10.88 -1.50
CA LYS A 27 -18.06 11.70 -0.56
C LYS A 27 -18.27 11.32 0.91
N THR A 28 -19.40 10.75 1.26
CA THR A 28 -19.76 10.41 2.64
C THR A 28 -19.52 8.94 2.92
N PRO A 29 -18.68 8.59 3.92
CA PRO A 29 -18.41 7.19 4.25
C PRO A 29 -19.58 6.52 4.94
N GLU A 30 -19.70 5.21 4.78
CA GLU A 30 -20.67 4.37 5.48
C GLU A 30 -20.36 4.30 6.97
N LYS A 31 -21.29 4.75 7.82
CA LYS A 31 -21.06 4.91 9.27
C LYS A 31 -20.80 3.59 9.97
N SER A 32 -21.49 2.52 9.59
CA SER A 32 -21.35 1.17 10.16
C SER A 32 -19.95 0.56 9.95
N LEU A 33 -19.27 0.96 8.89
CA LEU A 33 -17.94 0.47 8.52
C LEU A 33 -16.79 1.38 8.99
N LEU A 34 -17.06 2.33 9.91
CA LEU A 34 -16.05 3.24 10.45
C LEU A 34 -15.60 2.80 11.84
N ALA A 35 -14.28 2.69 12.02
CA ALA A 35 -13.67 2.45 13.32
C ALA A 35 -12.85 3.67 13.78
N LYS A 36 -12.70 3.80 15.11
CA LYS A 36 -11.86 4.81 15.73
C LYS A 36 -10.39 4.51 15.42
N ASN A 37 -9.67 5.46 14.81
CA ASN A 37 -8.25 5.33 14.56
C ASN A 37 -7.45 5.92 15.73
N LYS A 38 -6.89 5.08 16.61
CA LYS A 38 -6.00 5.50 17.70
C LYS A 38 -4.60 5.76 17.14
N LYS A 39 -4.10 6.99 17.31
CA LYS A 39 -2.76 7.38 16.88
C LYS A 39 -1.75 7.12 17.98
N THR A 40 -0.82 6.21 17.77
CA THR A 40 0.25 5.86 18.72
C THR A 40 1.50 6.72 18.55
N ALA A 41 1.56 7.55 17.49
CA ALA A 41 2.70 8.41 17.17
C ALA A 41 4.05 7.65 17.11
N GLY A 42 4.05 6.43 16.57
CA GLY A 42 5.24 5.58 16.43
C GLY A 42 5.72 4.93 17.73
N ARG A 43 4.91 4.95 18.80
CA ARG A 43 5.23 4.32 20.10
C ARG A 43 4.75 2.89 20.15
N ASN A 44 5.51 2.03 20.83
CA ASN A 44 5.15 0.65 21.12
C ASN A 44 4.22 0.57 22.36
N ASN A 45 3.91 -0.66 22.82
CA ASN A 45 3.10 -0.93 24.01
C ASN A 45 3.73 -0.42 25.33
N GLN A 46 5.07 -0.22 25.36
CA GLN A 46 5.81 0.34 26.48
C GLN A 46 5.94 1.88 26.42
N GLY A 47 5.34 2.54 25.42
CA GLY A 47 5.43 3.99 25.22
C GLY A 47 6.75 4.46 24.58
N LYS A 48 7.69 3.56 24.24
CA LYS A 48 8.96 3.89 23.60
C LYS A 48 8.75 4.12 22.11
N ILE A 49 9.42 5.14 21.54
CA ILE A 49 9.39 5.42 20.10
C ILE A 49 10.21 4.36 19.35
N THR A 50 9.54 3.50 18.61
CA THR A 50 10.16 2.47 17.74
C THR A 50 10.14 2.88 16.27
N VAL A 51 9.21 3.73 15.87
CA VAL A 51 9.11 4.31 14.53
C VAL A 51 9.16 5.83 14.65
N ARG A 52 10.29 6.43 14.27
CA ARG A 52 10.51 7.87 14.37
C ARG A 52 9.71 8.64 13.33
N HIS A 53 9.57 9.95 13.52
CA HIS A 53 8.98 10.91 12.59
C HIS A 53 7.48 10.68 12.30
N HIS A 54 6.75 10.07 13.23
CA HIS A 54 5.31 9.94 13.20
C HIS A 54 4.65 10.75 14.32
N GLY A 55 3.46 11.27 14.06
CA GLY A 55 2.64 11.95 15.05
C GLY A 55 1.95 13.20 14.52
N GLY A 56 0.94 13.65 15.26
CA GLY A 56 0.06 14.73 14.83
C GLY A 56 -0.81 14.33 13.63
N GLY A 57 -1.00 15.27 12.72
CA GLY A 57 -1.83 15.10 11.53
C GLY A 57 -3.33 15.24 11.79
N ASN A 58 -4.11 15.28 10.73
CA ASN A 58 -5.55 15.43 10.80
C ASN A 58 -6.22 14.24 11.49
N LYS A 59 -7.35 14.50 12.17
CA LYS A 59 -8.20 13.44 12.72
C LYS A 59 -8.78 12.61 11.58
N GLN A 60 -8.63 11.29 11.65
CA GLN A 60 -9.05 10.35 10.62
C GLN A 60 -9.82 9.19 11.26
N LYS A 61 -10.88 8.73 10.60
CA LYS A 61 -11.58 7.50 10.92
C LYS A 61 -11.04 6.39 10.02
N TYR A 62 -10.87 5.20 10.56
CA TYR A 62 -10.45 4.03 9.80
C TYR A 62 -11.65 3.40 9.12
N ARG A 63 -11.53 3.06 7.81
CA ARG A 63 -12.53 2.28 7.08
C ARG A 63 -12.17 0.81 7.21
N ILE A 64 -13.13 0.02 7.65
CA ILE A 64 -12.99 -1.43 7.76
C ILE A 64 -13.09 -2.00 6.36
N ILE A 65 -11.96 -2.48 5.82
CA ILE A 65 -11.89 -3.07 4.48
C ILE A 65 -11.97 -4.59 4.61
N ASP A 66 -12.78 -5.21 3.78
CA ASP A 66 -12.80 -6.66 3.67
C ASP A 66 -11.61 -7.15 2.81
N PHE A 67 -10.54 -7.52 3.50
CA PHE A 67 -9.35 -8.10 2.86
C PHE A 67 -9.44 -9.62 2.68
N LYS A 68 -10.41 -10.28 3.29
CA LYS A 68 -10.58 -11.73 3.20
C LYS A 68 -11.46 -12.15 2.06
N ARG A 69 -12.58 -11.43 1.88
CA ARG A 69 -13.58 -11.65 0.84
C ARG A 69 -14.09 -13.10 0.76
N ASN A 70 -14.08 -13.82 1.89
CA ASN A 70 -14.50 -15.21 1.96
C ASN A 70 -15.85 -15.41 2.65
N SER A 71 -16.38 -14.39 3.32
CA SER A 71 -17.62 -14.49 4.07
C SER A 71 -18.87 -14.51 3.17
N LYS A 72 -18.75 -14.07 1.92
CA LYS A 72 -19.83 -13.89 0.95
C LYS A 72 -19.47 -14.52 -0.40
N ASP A 73 -18.88 -15.73 -0.37
CA ASP A 73 -18.58 -16.46 -1.61
C ASP A 73 -19.84 -16.82 -2.38
N GLY A 74 -19.80 -16.70 -3.69
CA GLY A 74 -20.94 -16.95 -4.59
C GLY A 74 -22.03 -15.87 -4.59
N ILE A 75 -21.96 -14.90 -3.68
CA ILE A 75 -22.96 -13.83 -3.59
C ILE A 75 -22.51 -12.63 -4.39
N VAL A 76 -23.36 -12.18 -5.32
CA VAL A 76 -23.12 -10.98 -6.13
C VAL A 76 -23.36 -9.73 -5.28
N ALA A 77 -22.39 -8.82 -5.30
CA ALA A 77 -22.50 -7.49 -4.72
C ALA A 77 -22.55 -6.42 -5.82
N THR A 78 -23.27 -5.35 -5.59
CA THR A 78 -23.33 -4.18 -6.48
C THR A 78 -22.44 -3.07 -5.90
N VAL A 79 -21.65 -2.41 -6.75
CA VAL A 79 -20.85 -1.24 -6.38
C VAL A 79 -21.78 -0.03 -6.20
N VAL A 80 -21.84 0.49 -4.98
CA VAL A 80 -22.66 1.67 -4.62
C VAL A 80 -21.94 2.98 -4.95
N GLY A 81 -20.62 2.98 -4.82
CA GLY A 81 -19.82 4.17 -5.08
C GLY A 81 -18.35 3.99 -4.71
N ILE A 82 -17.52 4.85 -5.30
CA ILE A 82 -16.08 4.92 -5.01
C ILE A 82 -15.82 6.06 -4.04
N GLU A 83 -15.08 5.79 -2.98
CA GLU A 83 -14.80 6.72 -1.89
C GLU A 83 -13.30 6.95 -1.71
N TYR A 84 -12.95 8.16 -1.27
CA TYR A 84 -11.60 8.49 -0.81
C TYR A 84 -11.35 7.94 0.60
N ASP A 85 -10.23 7.27 0.82
CA ASP A 85 -9.78 6.84 2.15
C ASP A 85 -8.47 7.56 2.55
N PRO A 86 -8.47 8.38 3.63
CA PRO A 86 -7.27 9.06 4.10
C PRO A 86 -6.20 8.15 4.71
N ASN A 87 -6.51 6.86 4.94
CA ASN A 87 -5.60 5.91 5.58
C ASN A 87 -4.76 5.12 4.56
N ARG A 88 -5.03 5.27 3.27
CA ARG A 88 -4.33 4.56 2.18
C ARG A 88 -4.19 5.42 0.93
N SER A 89 -3.32 5.01 0.03
CA SER A 89 -3.14 5.68 -1.27
C SER A 89 -4.24 5.33 -2.27
N ALA A 90 -4.79 4.11 -2.20
CA ALA A 90 -5.85 3.62 -3.08
C ALA A 90 -7.23 4.16 -2.67
N ASN A 91 -8.11 4.42 -3.64
CA ASN A 91 -9.54 4.60 -3.41
C ASN A 91 -10.17 3.28 -2.97
N ILE A 92 -11.34 3.35 -2.34
CA ILE A 92 -12.12 2.19 -1.90
C ILE A 92 -13.49 2.20 -2.56
N ALA A 93 -14.06 1.03 -2.80
CA ALA A 93 -15.40 0.86 -3.33
C ALA A 93 -16.33 0.30 -2.25
N LEU A 94 -17.48 0.92 -2.09
CA LEU A 94 -18.56 0.42 -1.23
C LEU A 94 -19.39 -0.58 -2.02
N LEU A 95 -19.48 -1.78 -1.50
CA LEU A 95 -20.32 -2.86 -2.02
C LEU A 95 -21.60 -2.97 -1.20
N SER A 96 -22.72 -3.26 -1.88
CA SER A 96 -23.99 -3.65 -1.28
C SER A 96 -24.35 -5.06 -1.76
N TYR A 97 -24.63 -5.95 -0.83
CA TYR A 97 -25.09 -7.31 -1.11
C TYR A 97 -26.63 -7.37 -1.11
N ALA A 98 -27.19 -8.43 -1.68
CA ALA A 98 -28.64 -8.64 -1.75
C ALA A 98 -29.33 -8.72 -0.37
N ASP A 99 -28.58 -9.16 0.66
CA ASP A 99 -29.02 -9.22 2.06
C ASP A 99 -28.97 -7.87 2.79
N GLY A 100 -28.70 -6.76 2.09
CA GLY A 100 -28.57 -5.42 2.67
C GLY A 100 -27.23 -5.16 3.39
N SER A 101 -26.38 -6.16 3.55
CA SER A 101 -25.05 -5.96 4.14
C SER A 101 -24.15 -5.17 3.21
N LYS A 102 -23.22 -4.40 3.80
CA LYS A 102 -22.27 -3.57 3.08
C LYS A 102 -20.83 -3.93 3.44
N ALA A 103 -19.92 -3.81 2.48
CA ALA A 103 -18.49 -4.00 2.70
C ALA A 103 -17.67 -3.01 1.87
N TYR A 104 -16.47 -2.68 2.34
CA TYR A 104 -15.49 -1.95 1.54
C TYR A 104 -14.47 -2.89 0.94
N ILE A 105 -14.11 -2.66 -0.31
CA ILE A 105 -12.96 -3.27 -0.99
C ILE A 105 -12.02 -2.19 -1.53
N LEU A 106 -10.80 -2.57 -1.93
CA LEU A 106 -9.96 -1.68 -2.73
C LEU A 106 -10.60 -1.48 -4.10
N ALA A 107 -10.70 -0.24 -4.58
CA ALA A 107 -11.24 0.04 -5.90
C ALA A 107 -10.18 -0.26 -6.97
N PRO A 108 -10.35 -1.24 -7.85
CA PRO A 108 -9.50 -1.43 -9.01
C PRO A 108 -9.79 -0.35 -10.06
N ASN A 109 -8.81 -0.14 -10.93
CA ASN A 109 -8.97 0.75 -12.07
C ASN A 109 -10.08 0.23 -13.01
N GLY A 110 -10.93 1.14 -13.50
CA GLY A 110 -12.04 0.79 -14.36
C GLY A 110 -13.31 0.28 -13.64
N LEU A 111 -13.31 0.19 -12.30
CA LEU A 111 -14.53 -0.09 -11.56
C LEU A 111 -15.40 1.16 -11.51
N THR A 112 -16.70 1.01 -11.82
CA THR A 112 -17.69 2.10 -11.80
C THR A 112 -18.91 1.72 -10.95
N ASP A 113 -19.70 2.72 -10.60
CA ASP A 113 -20.93 2.54 -9.84
C ASP A 113 -21.92 1.67 -10.63
N GLY A 114 -22.65 0.81 -9.94
CA GLY A 114 -23.60 -0.14 -10.54
C GLY A 114 -22.98 -1.44 -11.05
N MET A 115 -21.66 -1.54 -11.19
CA MET A 115 -21.02 -2.81 -11.57
C MET A 115 -21.25 -3.91 -10.52
N LYS A 116 -21.37 -5.13 -11.00
CA LYS A 116 -21.51 -6.33 -10.17
C LYS A 116 -20.15 -6.96 -9.91
N VAL A 117 -19.89 -7.32 -8.66
CA VAL A 117 -18.64 -7.94 -8.21
C VAL A 117 -18.95 -9.17 -7.38
N MET A 118 -18.21 -10.26 -7.60
CA MET A 118 -18.40 -11.52 -6.89
C MET A 118 -17.06 -12.04 -6.34
N SER A 119 -17.15 -12.85 -5.29
CA SER A 119 -15.99 -13.56 -4.71
C SER A 119 -16.28 -15.05 -4.74
N GLY A 120 -15.25 -15.88 -4.91
CA GLY A 120 -15.38 -17.33 -4.91
C GLY A 120 -14.70 -17.99 -6.10
N ALA A 121 -14.68 -19.31 -6.12
CA ALA A 121 -14.03 -20.08 -7.19
C ALA A 121 -14.81 -20.03 -8.52
N GLU A 122 -16.13 -19.85 -8.43
CA GLU A 122 -17.06 -19.79 -9.58
C GLU A 122 -17.19 -18.37 -10.17
N ALA A 123 -16.54 -17.39 -9.55
CA ALA A 123 -16.57 -16.02 -10.06
C ALA A 123 -15.86 -15.92 -11.41
N GLU A 124 -16.42 -15.18 -12.34
CA GLU A 124 -15.77 -14.90 -13.63
C GLU A 124 -14.50 -14.07 -13.44
N ALA A 125 -13.54 -14.23 -14.34
CA ALA A 125 -12.27 -13.49 -14.33
C ALA A 125 -12.45 -12.02 -14.80
N ARG A 126 -13.30 -11.24 -14.09
CA ARG A 126 -13.58 -9.82 -14.36
C ARG A 126 -12.93 -8.91 -13.32
N VAL A 127 -12.68 -7.66 -13.70
CA VAL A 127 -12.11 -6.63 -12.81
C VAL A 127 -12.96 -6.48 -11.55
N GLY A 128 -12.33 -6.54 -10.38
CA GLY A 128 -12.98 -6.44 -9.07
C GLY A 128 -13.39 -7.77 -8.46
N ASN A 129 -13.50 -8.84 -9.22
CA ASN A 129 -13.81 -10.17 -8.71
C ASN A 129 -12.61 -10.77 -7.98
N CYS A 130 -12.90 -11.51 -6.90
CA CYS A 130 -11.89 -12.14 -6.07
C CYS A 130 -11.97 -13.66 -6.21
N LEU A 131 -10.90 -14.27 -6.70
CA LEU A 131 -10.82 -15.71 -6.97
C LEU A 131 -9.59 -16.33 -6.31
N PRO A 132 -9.60 -17.65 -6.07
CA PRO A 132 -8.36 -18.36 -5.78
C PRO A 132 -7.43 -18.31 -7.01
N LEU A 133 -6.10 -18.29 -6.78
CA LEU A 133 -5.11 -18.20 -7.85
C LEU A 133 -5.22 -19.36 -8.85
N SER A 134 -5.74 -20.50 -8.42
CA SER A 134 -6.04 -21.65 -9.27
C SER A 134 -7.07 -21.37 -10.37
N ALA A 135 -8.02 -20.46 -10.14
CA ALA A 135 -9.09 -20.12 -11.08
C ALA A 135 -8.75 -18.89 -11.97
N ILE A 136 -7.69 -18.13 -11.64
CA ILE A 136 -7.32 -16.94 -12.40
C ILE A 136 -6.51 -17.31 -13.65
N PRO A 137 -6.83 -16.80 -14.85
CA PRO A 137 -6.03 -17.04 -16.06
C PRO A 137 -4.58 -16.56 -15.90
N VAL A 138 -3.63 -17.35 -16.43
CA VAL A 138 -2.21 -16.96 -16.49
C VAL A 138 -2.05 -15.72 -17.36
N GLY A 139 -1.14 -14.82 -16.99
CA GLY A 139 -0.94 -13.54 -17.65
C GLY A 139 -1.77 -12.39 -17.06
N SER A 140 -2.82 -12.68 -16.27
CA SER A 140 -3.70 -11.67 -15.68
C SER A 140 -2.97 -10.77 -14.68
N GLU A 141 -3.36 -9.50 -14.67
CA GLU A 141 -2.99 -8.55 -13.63
C GLU A 141 -3.91 -8.69 -12.41
N ILE A 142 -3.31 -8.80 -11.24
CA ILE A 142 -4.01 -9.06 -9.99
C ILE A 142 -3.50 -8.15 -8.87
N HIS A 143 -4.34 -7.88 -7.90
CA HIS A 143 -4.01 -7.11 -6.70
C HIS A 143 -4.62 -7.74 -5.45
N ALA A 144 -4.39 -7.14 -4.27
CA ALA A 144 -4.93 -7.61 -2.99
C ALA A 144 -4.72 -9.11 -2.77
N ILE A 145 -3.46 -9.57 -2.87
CA ILE A 145 -3.10 -10.98 -2.91
C ILE A 145 -2.83 -11.51 -1.51
N GLU A 146 -3.35 -12.68 -1.18
CA GLU A 146 -3.03 -13.42 0.04
C GLU A 146 -1.65 -14.08 -0.04
N LEU A 147 -1.01 -14.25 1.12
CA LEU A 147 0.23 -15.04 1.27
C LEU A 147 -0.01 -16.42 1.90
N LYS A 148 -1.11 -16.55 2.62
CA LYS A 148 -1.58 -17.82 3.21
C LYS A 148 -3.09 -17.85 3.04
N PRO A 149 -3.68 -19.00 2.71
CA PRO A 149 -5.11 -19.14 2.52
C PRO A 149 -5.89 -18.61 3.75
N GLY A 150 -6.93 -17.83 3.50
CA GLY A 150 -7.84 -17.31 4.53
C GLY A 150 -7.26 -16.23 5.45
N LYS A 151 -6.00 -15.84 5.30
CA LYS A 151 -5.39 -14.77 6.12
C LYS A 151 -5.82 -13.36 5.68
N GLY A 152 -6.32 -13.22 4.48
CA GLY A 152 -6.65 -11.95 3.84
C GLY A 152 -5.48 -11.33 3.07
N ALA A 153 -5.81 -10.38 2.23
CA ALA A 153 -4.88 -9.75 1.30
C ALA A 153 -3.73 -9.02 2.01
N GLN A 154 -2.50 -9.30 1.60
CA GLN A 154 -1.27 -8.71 2.17
C GLN A 154 -0.39 -8.02 1.14
N LEU A 155 -0.36 -8.50 -0.11
CA LEU A 155 0.46 -7.96 -1.18
C LEU A 155 -0.36 -7.09 -2.14
N VAL A 156 0.31 -6.17 -2.82
CA VAL A 156 -0.24 -5.34 -3.92
C VAL A 156 -1.54 -4.65 -3.53
N ARG A 157 -1.46 -3.71 -2.57
CA ARG A 157 -2.61 -2.97 -2.05
C ARG A 157 -2.51 -1.46 -2.26
N SER A 158 -1.36 -0.97 -2.71
CA SER A 158 -1.13 0.46 -2.92
C SER A 158 -1.63 0.91 -4.29
N ALA A 159 -2.00 2.18 -4.39
CA ALA A 159 -2.50 2.80 -5.62
C ALA A 159 -1.59 2.53 -6.83
N GLY A 160 -2.19 2.24 -7.98
CA GLY A 160 -1.50 2.03 -9.24
C GLY A 160 -0.67 0.74 -9.34
N ASN A 161 -0.72 -0.15 -8.35
CA ASN A 161 0.06 -1.37 -8.36
C ASN A 161 -0.77 -2.59 -8.82
N ALA A 162 -0.11 -3.46 -9.57
CA ALA A 162 -0.58 -4.79 -9.92
C ALA A 162 0.58 -5.79 -9.81
N ALA A 163 0.28 -7.06 -9.61
CA ALA A 163 1.18 -8.17 -9.85
C ALA A 163 0.66 -8.99 -11.03
N GLN A 164 1.55 -9.64 -11.75
CA GLN A 164 1.20 -10.50 -12.87
C GLN A 164 1.29 -11.96 -12.44
N LEU A 165 0.27 -12.75 -12.74
CA LEU A 165 0.29 -14.19 -12.57
C LEU A 165 1.07 -14.81 -13.75
N MET A 166 2.27 -15.31 -13.49
CA MET A 166 3.18 -15.80 -14.53
C MET A 166 2.96 -17.26 -14.89
N ALA A 167 2.79 -18.11 -13.88
CA ALA A 167 2.62 -19.53 -14.05
C ALA A 167 1.89 -20.16 -12.85
N ARG A 168 1.34 -21.34 -13.05
CA ARG A 168 0.77 -22.21 -12.01
C ARG A 168 1.38 -23.59 -12.16
N GLU A 169 2.09 -24.03 -11.13
CA GLU A 169 2.78 -25.32 -11.13
C GLU A 169 2.52 -26.06 -9.82
N GLY A 170 1.91 -27.22 -9.90
CA GLY A 170 1.56 -28.04 -8.75
C GLY A 170 0.72 -27.27 -7.72
N LYS A 171 1.24 -27.10 -6.50
CA LYS A 171 0.55 -26.41 -5.39
C LYS A 171 0.79 -24.90 -5.33
N TYR A 172 1.60 -24.34 -6.23
CA TYR A 172 2.02 -22.96 -6.19
C TYR A 172 1.74 -22.19 -7.47
N ALA A 173 1.42 -20.91 -7.31
CA ALA A 173 1.36 -19.91 -8.38
C ALA A 173 2.60 -19.01 -8.30
N THR A 174 3.25 -18.75 -9.42
CA THR A 174 4.38 -17.83 -9.52
C THR A 174 3.89 -16.45 -9.92
N LEU A 175 4.16 -15.47 -9.07
CA LEU A 175 3.76 -14.09 -9.23
C LEU A 175 4.97 -13.19 -9.50
N ARG A 176 4.85 -12.29 -10.47
CA ARG A 176 5.75 -11.15 -10.65
C ARG A 176 5.18 -9.96 -9.90
N LEU A 177 5.85 -9.54 -8.82
CA LEU A 177 5.45 -8.40 -8.00
C LEU A 177 5.85 -7.05 -8.63
N PRO A 178 5.23 -5.92 -8.23
CA PRO A 178 5.59 -4.58 -8.71
C PRO A 178 7.07 -4.22 -8.50
N SER A 179 7.72 -4.83 -7.49
CA SER A 179 9.16 -4.66 -7.22
C SER A 179 10.08 -5.36 -8.23
N GLY A 180 9.53 -6.21 -9.13
CA GLY A 180 10.27 -7.11 -9.99
C GLY A 180 10.62 -8.47 -9.36
N GLU A 181 10.35 -8.68 -8.06
CA GLU A 181 10.52 -9.97 -7.40
C GLU A 181 9.54 -11.01 -7.97
N MET A 182 10.06 -12.19 -8.31
CA MET A 182 9.24 -13.36 -8.66
C MET A 182 9.11 -14.26 -7.44
N ARG A 183 7.88 -14.54 -7.07
CA ARG A 183 7.57 -15.26 -5.83
C ARG A 183 6.47 -16.28 -6.02
N MET A 184 6.64 -17.44 -5.39
CA MET A 184 5.63 -18.48 -5.29
C MET A 184 4.65 -18.19 -4.15
N VAL A 185 3.38 -18.46 -4.40
CA VAL A 185 2.27 -18.35 -3.42
C VAL A 185 1.38 -19.58 -3.61
N PRO A 186 0.82 -20.18 -2.54
CA PRO A 186 -0.09 -21.32 -2.68
C PRO A 186 -1.28 -21.00 -3.60
N ASN A 187 -1.67 -21.95 -4.45
CA ASN A 187 -2.77 -21.78 -5.43
C ASN A 187 -4.14 -21.52 -4.77
N GLU A 188 -4.33 -21.94 -3.53
CA GLU A 188 -5.55 -21.69 -2.74
C GLU A 188 -5.68 -20.23 -2.28
N CYS A 189 -4.56 -19.47 -2.28
CA CYS A 189 -4.58 -18.06 -1.92
C CYS A 189 -5.44 -17.25 -2.89
N ARG A 190 -6.18 -16.29 -2.36
CA ARG A 190 -7.07 -15.43 -3.15
C ARG A 190 -6.35 -14.19 -3.64
N ALA A 191 -6.81 -13.69 -4.77
CA ALA A 191 -6.42 -12.41 -5.33
C ALA A 191 -7.61 -11.75 -6.03
N THR A 192 -7.58 -10.44 -6.15
CA THR A 192 -8.58 -9.68 -6.90
C THR A 192 -8.02 -9.31 -8.27
N ILE A 193 -8.83 -9.46 -9.32
CA ILE A 193 -8.43 -9.18 -10.70
C ILE A 193 -8.40 -7.67 -10.95
N GLY A 194 -7.40 -7.23 -11.70
CA GLY A 194 -7.19 -5.85 -12.13
C GLY A 194 -6.08 -5.13 -11.37
N VAL A 195 -5.81 -3.91 -11.78
CA VAL A 195 -4.83 -2.98 -11.20
C VAL A 195 -5.52 -2.13 -10.14
N VAL A 196 -4.85 -1.80 -9.04
CA VAL A 196 -5.41 -0.88 -8.02
C VAL A 196 -5.57 0.51 -8.62
N GLY A 197 -6.73 1.14 -8.43
CA GLY A 197 -7.04 2.49 -8.92
C GLY A 197 -6.15 3.59 -8.32
N ASN A 198 -6.41 4.86 -8.71
CA ASN A 198 -5.65 6.04 -8.27
C ASN A 198 -4.15 5.98 -8.64
N GLY A 199 -3.82 5.52 -9.86
CA GLY A 199 -2.44 5.30 -10.32
C GLY A 199 -1.55 6.55 -10.24
N ASP A 200 -2.11 7.74 -10.43
CA ASP A 200 -1.39 9.02 -10.41
C ASP A 200 -1.02 9.52 -9.01
N HIS A 201 -1.39 8.77 -7.95
CA HIS A 201 -1.12 9.17 -6.57
C HIS A 201 0.35 9.53 -6.31
N ASN A 202 1.28 8.81 -6.92
CA ASN A 202 2.72 9.04 -6.75
C ASN A 202 3.24 10.27 -7.49
N LEU A 203 2.49 10.80 -8.47
CA LEU A 203 2.85 11.99 -9.25
C LEU A 203 2.45 13.29 -8.53
N ILE A 204 1.69 13.20 -7.43
CA ILE A 204 1.23 14.35 -6.66
C ILE A 204 2.39 14.97 -5.89
N ASN A 205 2.66 16.25 -6.14
CA ASN A 205 3.62 17.05 -5.40
C ASN A 205 2.91 17.81 -4.27
N LEU A 206 3.31 17.54 -3.02
CA LEU A 206 2.71 18.17 -1.85
C LEU A 206 2.99 19.67 -1.74
N GLY A 207 4.08 20.16 -2.32
CA GLY A 207 4.45 21.57 -2.44
C GLY A 207 4.87 22.26 -1.14
N LYS A 208 4.40 21.84 0.05
CA LYS A 208 4.75 22.44 1.33
C LYS A 208 4.84 21.44 2.49
N ALA A 209 5.69 21.75 3.46
CA ALA A 209 5.89 20.92 4.66
C ALA A 209 4.59 20.73 5.49
N GLY A 210 3.71 21.73 5.52
CA GLY A 210 2.44 21.66 6.24
C GLY A 210 1.52 20.53 5.75
N ARG A 211 1.51 20.21 4.44
CA ARG A 211 0.73 19.05 3.93
C ARG A 211 1.27 17.73 4.48
N LYS A 212 2.61 17.57 4.56
CA LYS A 212 3.21 16.38 5.21
C LYS A 212 2.85 16.32 6.70
N ARG A 213 2.85 17.47 7.39
CA ARG A 213 2.44 17.55 8.81
C ARG A 213 0.99 17.10 9.00
N HIS A 214 0.07 17.52 8.13
CA HIS A 214 -1.33 17.07 8.15
C HIS A 214 -1.50 15.57 7.92
N MET A 215 -0.58 14.94 7.19
CA MET A 215 -0.54 13.48 7.01
C MET A 215 0.02 12.72 8.22
N GLY A 216 0.49 13.43 9.25
CA GLY A 216 1.08 12.83 10.46
C GLY A 216 2.58 12.56 10.35
N ILE A 217 3.25 13.11 9.33
CA ILE A 217 4.69 12.98 9.15
C ILE A 217 5.38 14.17 9.86
N ARG A 218 6.22 13.88 10.85
CA ARG A 218 7.02 14.88 11.55
C ARG A 218 8.31 15.21 10.78
N PRO A 219 8.89 16.41 10.98
CA PRO A 219 10.16 16.76 10.36
C PRO A 219 11.28 15.78 10.73
N THR A 220 12.19 15.55 9.79
CA THR A 220 13.39 14.74 9.99
C THR A 220 14.61 15.65 10.06
N VAL A 221 15.39 15.52 11.12
CA VAL A 221 16.68 16.18 11.27
C VAL A 221 17.76 15.26 10.75
N ARG A 222 18.65 15.76 9.90
CA ARG A 222 19.80 15.01 9.37
C ARG A 222 20.88 14.85 10.45
N GLY A 223 21.60 13.72 10.44
CA GLY A 223 22.61 13.40 11.46
C GLY A 223 23.78 14.40 11.53
N SER A 224 24.14 15.03 10.41
CA SER A 224 25.25 16.01 10.33
C SER A 224 25.00 17.33 11.08
N VAL A 225 23.78 17.60 11.55
CA VAL A 225 23.45 18.78 12.37
C VAL A 225 23.16 18.42 13.83
N MET A 226 23.46 17.20 14.21
CA MET A 226 23.35 16.70 15.58
C MET A 226 24.71 16.76 16.28
N ASN A 227 24.72 16.56 17.59
CA ASN A 227 25.95 16.41 18.36
C ASN A 227 26.61 15.05 18.12
N PRO A 228 27.93 14.91 18.39
CA PRO A 228 28.67 13.64 18.19
C PRO A 228 28.10 12.45 18.98
N ASN A 229 27.51 12.70 20.15
CA ASN A 229 26.87 11.67 20.98
C ASN A 229 25.50 11.21 20.44
N ASP A 230 24.82 12.04 19.61
CA ASP A 230 23.47 11.75 19.09
C ASP A 230 23.51 11.00 17.75
N HIS A 231 24.56 11.23 16.96
CA HIS A 231 24.69 10.62 15.64
C HIS A 231 26.16 10.46 15.21
N PRO A 232 26.53 9.35 14.54
CA PRO A 232 27.89 9.15 14.00
C PRO A 232 28.38 10.22 13.02
N HIS A 233 27.47 11.02 12.45
CA HIS A 233 27.79 12.14 11.56
C HIS A 233 27.77 13.49 12.28
N GLY A 234 27.53 13.50 13.58
CA GLY A 234 27.43 14.73 14.37
C GLY A 234 28.79 15.35 14.67
N GLY A 235 28.76 16.63 15.03
CA GLY A 235 29.95 17.41 15.37
C GLY A 235 30.56 18.14 14.19
N GLY A 236 31.65 18.83 14.45
CA GLY A 236 32.38 19.66 13.49
C GLY A 236 31.89 21.10 13.46
N GLU A 237 32.66 21.97 12.78
CA GLU A 237 32.35 23.38 12.60
C GLU A 237 31.52 23.62 11.34
N GLY A 238 30.52 24.51 11.46
CA GLY A 238 29.69 24.95 10.35
C GLY A 238 29.01 23.77 9.61
N ARG A 239 29.20 23.67 8.30
CA ARG A 239 28.65 22.62 7.46
C ARG A 239 29.64 21.47 7.28
N ALA A 240 29.87 20.71 8.37
CA ALA A 240 30.81 19.59 8.34
C ALA A 240 30.36 18.44 7.41
N PRO A 241 31.31 17.78 6.72
CA PRO A 241 31.04 16.56 5.95
C PRO A 241 30.76 15.37 6.87
N ILE A 242 30.39 14.22 6.27
CA ILE A 242 30.13 12.98 7.03
C ILE A 242 31.39 12.44 7.71
N GLY A 243 32.59 12.71 7.17
CA GLY A 243 33.90 12.32 7.74
C GLY A 243 34.12 10.80 7.81
N ARG A 244 33.38 10.00 7.00
CA ARG A 244 33.46 8.53 6.97
C ARG A 244 33.42 8.04 5.53
N SER A 245 33.89 6.81 5.29
CA SER A 245 33.87 6.15 3.97
C SER A 245 32.45 5.99 3.37
N GLY A 246 31.40 6.07 4.21
CA GLY A 246 30.01 6.02 3.78
C GLY A 246 29.03 6.45 4.86
N PRO A 247 27.76 6.71 4.49
CA PRO A 247 26.77 7.15 5.45
C PRO A 247 26.41 6.04 6.44
N SER A 248 26.27 6.42 7.71
CA SER A 248 25.88 5.54 8.81
C SER A 248 24.49 5.87 9.33
N THR A 249 23.80 4.87 9.88
CA THR A 249 22.58 5.05 10.67
C THR A 249 22.91 5.63 12.05
N PRO A 250 21.94 6.13 12.83
CA PRO A 250 22.17 6.60 14.21
C PRO A 250 22.82 5.55 15.12
N TRP A 251 22.68 4.27 14.79
CA TRP A 251 23.28 3.14 15.54
C TRP A 251 24.62 2.66 14.97
N GLY A 252 25.25 3.44 14.10
CA GLY A 252 26.58 3.15 13.55
C GLY A 252 26.64 2.11 12.43
N LYS A 253 25.50 1.55 12.00
CA LYS A 253 25.47 0.59 10.87
C LYS A 253 25.50 1.34 9.54
N PRO A 254 26.09 0.75 8.47
CA PRO A 254 26.01 1.33 7.13
C PRO A 254 24.57 1.62 6.72
N ALA A 255 24.27 2.84 6.24
CA ALA A 255 22.94 3.24 5.84
C ALA A 255 22.55 2.72 4.45
N LEU A 256 23.53 2.49 3.59
CA LEU A 256 23.36 2.00 2.22
C LEU A 256 24.08 0.67 2.02
N GLY A 257 23.57 -0.16 1.12
CA GLY A 257 24.20 -1.41 0.68
C GLY A 257 24.13 -2.60 1.65
N LEU A 258 23.77 -2.39 2.91
CA LEU A 258 23.67 -3.47 3.89
C LEU A 258 22.46 -4.39 3.59
N LYS A 259 22.73 -5.67 3.36
CA LYS A 259 21.71 -6.70 3.18
C LYS A 259 21.14 -7.12 4.53
N THR A 260 19.96 -6.59 4.91
CA THR A 260 19.35 -6.81 6.23
C THR A 260 18.42 -8.03 6.29
N ARG A 261 18.04 -8.62 5.14
CA ARG A 261 17.16 -9.80 5.13
C ARG A 261 17.86 -11.00 5.78
N ASN A 262 17.20 -11.64 6.73
CA ASN A 262 17.70 -12.85 7.37
C ASN A 262 17.85 -13.98 6.34
N LYS A 263 19.05 -14.55 6.20
CA LYS A 263 19.36 -15.64 5.28
C LYS A 263 18.62 -16.94 5.62
N LYS A 264 18.33 -17.21 6.91
CA LYS A 264 17.62 -18.40 7.39
C LYS A 264 16.08 -18.28 7.34
N LYS A 265 15.54 -17.19 6.80
CA LYS A 265 14.09 -16.99 6.75
C LYS A 265 13.41 -18.01 5.84
N LEU A 266 12.47 -18.80 6.34
CA LEU A 266 11.76 -19.86 5.60
C LEU A 266 11.14 -19.36 4.29
N SER A 267 10.65 -18.12 4.25
CA SER A 267 10.08 -17.53 3.03
C SER A 267 11.10 -17.32 1.89
N ASN A 268 12.40 -17.57 2.11
CA ASN A 268 13.39 -17.54 1.02
C ASN A 268 13.13 -18.65 0.00
N LYS A 269 12.65 -19.81 0.45
CA LYS A 269 12.29 -20.95 -0.45
C LYS A 269 11.20 -20.61 -1.46
N LEU A 270 10.38 -19.58 -1.15
CA LEU A 270 9.27 -19.15 -2.00
C LEU A 270 9.64 -18.00 -2.97
N ILE A 271 10.87 -17.49 -2.93
CA ILE A 271 11.33 -16.44 -3.84
C ILE A 271 12.15 -17.12 -4.95
N VAL A 272 11.65 -17.05 -6.16
CA VAL A 272 12.34 -17.61 -7.35
C VAL A 272 13.43 -16.67 -7.82
N ARG A 273 13.10 -15.38 -7.92
CA ARG A 273 13.99 -14.34 -8.42
C ARG A 273 13.83 -13.06 -7.60
N ARG A 274 14.93 -12.45 -7.20
CA ARG A 274 14.92 -11.17 -6.50
C ARG A 274 14.65 -10.00 -7.44
N ARG A 275 14.33 -8.81 -6.87
CA ARG A 275 14.09 -7.58 -7.63
C ARG A 275 15.28 -7.17 -8.51
N ASP A 276 16.51 -7.53 -8.13
CA ASP A 276 17.75 -7.26 -8.86
C ASP A 276 18.06 -8.31 -9.94
N GLY A 277 17.13 -9.21 -10.20
CA GLY A 277 17.25 -10.24 -11.22
C GLY A 277 18.05 -11.48 -10.80
N ARG A 278 18.62 -11.53 -9.59
CA ARG A 278 19.40 -12.65 -9.11
C ARG A 278 18.50 -13.75 -8.55
N ALA A 279 18.79 -15.01 -8.90
CA ALA A 279 18.20 -16.16 -8.21
C ALA A 279 18.65 -16.19 -6.74
N ILE A 280 17.83 -16.76 -5.87
CA ILE A 280 18.26 -17.05 -4.50
C ILE A 280 19.02 -18.38 -4.54
N LYS A 281 20.31 -18.33 -4.29
CA LYS A 281 21.13 -19.51 -4.02
C LYS A 281 20.84 -20.02 -2.63
#